data_0e9a2f598e7be19e8b2ca4ffdcc34b79
#
_entry.id   0e9a2f598e7be19e8b2ca4ffdcc34b79
#
_cell.length_a   1.000
_cell.length_b   1.000
_cell.length_c   1.000
_cell.angle_alpha   90.00
_cell.angle_beta   90.00
_cell.angle_gamma   90.00
#
_symmetry.space_group_name_H-M   'P 1'
#
loop_
_entity.id
_entity.type
_entity.pdbx_description
1 polymer ?
#
loop_
_entity_poly.entity_id
_entity_poly.type
_entity_poly.pdbx_seq_one_letter_code
_entity_poly.pdbx_strand_id
1 'polypeptide(L)'
;MRGFALLLAGVVMLGGCGGEPASTEAAASLRADAAALSQGSAGVGDQLAALRQVTVKFHDFQAAKDAGWNAKITSCMTSAEGGMGFHYGNMGYITDGVARADQPELLLYEPQKNGGMKLVAVEYIIPYALHPRSAAPPMLFGLPFKQVDAFELWGLHAWVWQGNPSGTFADWNPNVNCDNTTDIMPM
;
A
#
# COMPACT_ATOMS: atom_id res chain seq x y z
N MET A 1 54.64 60.07 -41.55
CA MET A 1 55.37 59.31 -40.51
C MET A 1 54.31 58.43 -39.82
N ARG A 2 54.57 57.18 -39.68
CA ARG A 2 53.61 56.09 -39.57
C ARG A 2 53.03 55.95 -38.16
N GLY A 3 51.65 56.02 -38.05
CA GLY A 3 50.92 55.72 -36.84
C GLY A 3 50.56 54.31 -36.73
N PHE A 4 50.87 53.69 -35.63
CA PHE A 4 50.49 52.30 -35.28
C PHE A 4 49.11 52.36 -34.59
N ALA A 5 48.12 51.67 -35.17
CA ALA A 5 46.83 51.44 -34.53
C ALA A 5 46.88 50.16 -33.71
N LEU A 6 46.56 50.27 -32.41
CA LEU A 6 46.43 49.13 -31.49
C LEU A 6 45.02 48.63 -31.48
N LEU A 7 44.78 47.41 -31.96
CA LEU A 7 43.49 46.68 -31.87
C LEU A 7 43.43 46.00 -30.51
N LEU A 8 42.48 46.39 -29.67
CA LEU A 8 42.09 45.66 -28.48
C LEU A 8 41.08 44.56 -28.89
N ALA A 9 41.47 43.32 -28.76
CA ALA A 9 40.55 42.17 -28.85
C ALA A 9 39.89 41.95 -27.52
N GLY A 10 38.56 42.23 -27.47
CA GLY A 10 37.74 41.88 -26.31
C GLY A 10 37.40 40.40 -26.30
N VAL A 11 37.82 39.69 -25.24
CA VAL A 11 37.43 38.32 -24.95
C VAL A 11 36.06 38.34 -24.25
N VAL A 12 35.01 37.86 -24.94
CA VAL A 12 33.70 37.60 -24.34
C VAL A 12 33.76 36.23 -23.65
N MET A 13 33.79 36.22 -22.32
CA MET A 13 33.61 35.03 -21.53
C MET A 13 32.12 34.67 -21.50
N LEU A 14 31.68 33.66 -22.26
CA LEU A 14 30.42 33.00 -22.08
C LEU A 14 30.48 32.09 -20.84
N GLY A 15 29.91 32.60 -19.74
CA GLY A 15 29.67 31.79 -18.54
C GLY A 15 28.64 30.71 -18.83
N GLY A 16 29.09 29.47 -19.09
CA GLY A 16 28.24 28.31 -19.12
C GLY A 16 27.76 27.98 -17.71
N CYS A 17 26.45 28.09 -17.45
CA CYS A 17 25.82 27.42 -16.30
C CYS A 17 25.93 25.92 -16.47
N GLY A 18 26.99 25.32 -15.97
CA GLY A 18 27.10 23.87 -15.80
C GLY A 18 26.27 23.45 -14.60
N GLY A 19 25.01 23.11 -14.81
CA GLY A 19 24.25 22.36 -13.81
C GLY A 19 24.80 20.95 -13.74
N GLU A 20 25.40 20.57 -12.61
CA GLU A 20 25.75 19.18 -12.35
C GLU A 20 24.49 18.31 -12.44
N PRO A 21 24.54 17.14 -13.09
CA PRO A 21 23.40 16.21 -13.08
C PRO A 21 23.16 15.77 -11.64
N ALA A 22 21.93 16.01 -11.14
CA ALA A 22 21.51 15.54 -9.84
C ALA A 22 21.83 14.05 -9.70
N SER A 23 22.42 13.63 -8.59
CA SER A 23 22.76 12.24 -8.34
C SER A 23 21.51 11.36 -8.47
N THR A 24 21.68 10.14 -8.94
CA THR A 24 20.58 9.17 -9.12
C THR A 24 19.77 8.98 -7.82
N GLU A 25 20.41 9.11 -6.69
CA GLU A 25 19.81 9.04 -5.36
C GLU A 25 18.91 10.24 -5.04
N ALA A 26 19.33 11.46 -5.37
CA ALA A 26 18.51 12.66 -5.21
C ALA A 26 17.30 12.63 -6.15
N ALA A 27 17.45 12.12 -7.38
CA ALA A 27 16.35 11.96 -8.32
C ALA A 27 15.35 10.87 -7.86
N ALA A 28 15.82 9.81 -7.20
CA ALA A 28 14.97 8.77 -6.61
C ALA A 28 14.19 9.31 -5.40
N SER A 29 14.85 10.08 -4.51
CA SER A 29 14.20 10.72 -3.38
C SER A 29 13.11 11.71 -3.82
N LEU A 30 13.39 12.58 -4.79
CA LEU A 30 12.42 13.53 -5.32
C LEU A 30 11.22 12.84 -6.00
N ARG A 31 11.43 11.67 -6.62
CA ARG A 31 10.34 10.86 -7.19
C ARG A 31 9.49 10.21 -6.10
N ALA A 32 10.12 9.73 -5.03
CA ALA A 32 9.41 9.16 -3.87
C ALA A 32 8.58 10.24 -3.17
N ASP A 33 9.13 11.43 -2.96
CA ASP A 33 8.43 12.58 -2.37
C ASP A 33 7.28 13.06 -3.28
N ALA A 34 7.49 13.12 -4.60
CA ALA A 34 6.44 13.48 -5.56
C ALA A 34 5.31 12.43 -5.61
N ALA A 35 5.63 11.14 -5.48
CA ALA A 35 4.64 10.07 -5.38
C ALA A 35 3.85 10.16 -4.07
N ALA A 36 4.51 10.44 -2.94
CA ALA A 36 3.87 10.66 -1.65
C ALA A 36 2.94 11.89 -1.67
N LEU A 37 3.38 13.00 -2.29
CA LEU A 37 2.57 14.22 -2.45
C LEU A 37 1.37 13.99 -3.39
N SER A 38 1.50 13.19 -4.44
CA SER A 38 0.39 12.87 -5.34
C SER A 38 -0.66 11.99 -4.68
N GLN A 39 -0.26 11.09 -3.79
CA GLN A 39 -1.19 10.29 -2.97
C GLN A 39 -1.91 11.13 -1.92
N GLY A 40 -1.26 12.16 -1.37
CA GLY A 40 -1.89 13.11 -0.44
C GLY A 40 -2.89 14.08 -1.10
N SER A 41 -2.88 14.23 -2.42
CA SER A 41 -3.78 15.13 -3.16
C SER A 41 -5.06 14.45 -3.69
N ALA A 42 -5.07 13.12 -3.83
CA ALA A 42 -6.28 12.37 -4.20
C ALA A 42 -7.20 12.20 -3.00
N GLY A 43 -8.50 12.48 -3.16
CA GLY A 43 -9.49 12.22 -2.11
C GLY A 43 -9.54 10.74 -1.74
N VAL A 44 -9.96 10.42 -0.50
CA VAL A 44 -10.09 9.02 -0.04
C VAL A 44 -10.98 8.20 -0.99
N GLY A 45 -12.04 8.80 -1.54
CA GLY A 45 -12.91 8.17 -2.54
C GLY A 45 -12.18 7.74 -3.80
N ASP A 46 -11.30 8.59 -4.31
CA ASP A 46 -10.50 8.31 -5.51
C ASP A 46 -9.47 7.21 -5.26
N GLN A 47 -8.83 7.21 -4.09
CA GLN A 47 -7.90 6.16 -3.67
C GLN A 47 -8.61 4.81 -3.54
N LEU A 48 -9.80 4.76 -2.94
CA LEU A 48 -10.61 3.54 -2.85
C LEU A 48 -11.13 3.07 -4.22
N ALA A 49 -11.43 3.99 -5.14
CA ALA A 49 -11.80 3.65 -6.51
C ALA A 49 -10.61 3.04 -7.28
N ALA A 50 -9.42 3.62 -7.16
CA ALA A 50 -8.19 3.07 -7.73
C ALA A 50 -7.87 1.68 -7.14
N LEU A 51 -8.00 1.50 -5.84
CA LEU A 51 -7.83 0.21 -5.16
C LEU A 51 -8.78 -0.86 -5.74
N ARG A 52 -10.06 -0.53 -5.96
CA ARG A 52 -11.00 -1.46 -6.61
C ARG A 52 -10.55 -1.83 -8.03
N GLN A 53 -10.09 -0.86 -8.82
CA GLN A 53 -9.62 -1.12 -10.19
C GLN A 53 -8.45 -2.11 -10.23
N VAL A 54 -7.47 -1.98 -9.34
CA VAL A 54 -6.30 -2.87 -9.33
C VAL A 54 -6.60 -4.24 -8.73
N THR A 55 -7.61 -4.35 -7.84
CA THR A 55 -7.95 -5.59 -7.14
C THR A 55 -9.14 -6.36 -7.73
N VAL A 56 -9.93 -5.78 -8.67
CA VAL A 56 -11.11 -6.43 -9.26
C VAL A 56 -10.81 -7.81 -9.85
N LYS A 57 -9.66 -7.99 -10.48
CA LYS A 57 -9.23 -9.27 -11.07
C LYS A 57 -9.02 -10.37 -10.03
N PHE A 58 -8.84 -10.02 -8.78
CA PHE A 58 -8.59 -10.93 -7.66
C PHE A 58 -9.87 -11.52 -7.05
N HIS A 59 -11.05 -11.21 -7.61
CA HIS A 59 -12.24 -12.06 -7.41
C HIS A 59 -12.02 -13.48 -7.92
N ASP A 60 -11.15 -13.66 -8.91
CA ASP A 60 -10.53 -14.94 -9.21
C ASP A 60 -9.37 -15.18 -8.23
N PHE A 61 -9.60 -16.08 -7.28
CA PHE A 61 -8.63 -16.40 -6.25
C PHE A 61 -7.33 -17.01 -6.83
N GLN A 62 -7.41 -17.74 -7.95
CA GLN A 62 -6.19 -18.25 -8.61
C GLN A 62 -5.38 -17.12 -9.22
N ALA A 63 -6.03 -16.14 -9.86
CA ALA A 63 -5.36 -14.97 -10.39
C ALA A 63 -4.64 -14.15 -9.29
N ALA A 64 -5.21 -14.09 -8.06
CA ALA A 64 -4.54 -13.47 -6.92
C ALA A 64 -3.25 -14.20 -6.54
N LYS A 65 -3.31 -15.55 -6.45
CA LYS A 65 -2.13 -16.37 -6.14
C LYS A 65 -1.04 -16.25 -7.19
N ASP A 66 -1.41 -16.27 -8.47
CA ASP A 66 -0.48 -16.13 -9.60
C ASP A 66 0.18 -14.75 -9.64
N ALA A 67 -0.52 -13.73 -9.14
CA ALA A 67 -0.01 -12.36 -9.02
C ALA A 67 0.81 -12.10 -7.73
N GLY A 68 1.02 -13.13 -6.89
CA GLY A 68 1.91 -13.07 -5.73
C GLY A 68 1.21 -13.06 -4.37
N TRP A 69 -0.12 -12.98 -4.28
CA TRP A 69 -0.86 -13.14 -3.02
C TRP A 69 -1.10 -14.64 -2.73
N ASN A 70 -0.01 -15.39 -2.57
CA ASN A 70 -0.04 -16.85 -2.43
C ASN A 70 0.35 -17.35 -1.03
N ALA A 71 0.83 -16.48 -0.16
CA ALA A 71 1.13 -16.81 1.22
C ALA A 71 -0.14 -16.74 2.08
N LYS A 72 -0.63 -17.88 2.57
CA LYS A 72 -1.70 -17.90 3.57
C LYS A 72 -1.13 -17.45 4.91
N ILE A 73 -1.49 -16.24 5.36
CA ILE A 73 -0.97 -15.61 6.58
C ILE A 73 -1.75 -16.09 7.81
N THR A 74 -3.10 -16.16 7.71
CA THR A 74 -3.96 -16.63 8.81
C THR A 74 -4.94 -17.69 8.35
N SER A 75 -5.47 -18.46 9.30
CA SER A 75 -6.75 -19.19 9.14
C SER A 75 -7.91 -18.18 9.01
N CYS A 76 -9.13 -18.63 8.76
CA CYS A 76 -10.29 -17.76 8.69
C CYS A 76 -10.54 -17.11 10.07
N MET A 77 -10.36 -15.79 10.16
CA MET A 77 -10.49 -15.06 11.41
C MET A 77 -11.93 -14.64 11.68
N THR A 78 -12.38 -14.87 12.92
CA THR A 78 -13.74 -14.53 13.37
C THR A 78 -13.75 -14.11 14.84
N SER A 79 -14.72 -13.26 15.19
CA SER A 79 -14.98 -12.78 16.55
C SER A 79 -16.48 -12.60 16.78
N ALA A 80 -16.86 -12.13 17.97
CA ALA A 80 -18.24 -11.75 18.27
C ALA A 80 -18.73 -10.55 17.43
N GLU A 81 -17.82 -9.76 16.86
CA GLU A 81 -18.12 -8.58 16.03
C GLU A 81 -18.27 -8.91 14.55
N GLY A 82 -17.99 -10.16 14.14
CA GLY A 82 -18.03 -10.63 12.76
C GLY A 82 -16.77 -11.34 12.30
N GLY A 83 -16.55 -11.41 11.00
CA GLY A 83 -15.37 -12.05 10.41
C GLY A 83 -14.43 -11.08 9.71
N MET A 84 -13.21 -11.55 9.48
CA MET A 84 -12.25 -10.97 8.55
C MET A 84 -12.04 -11.90 7.34
N GLY A 85 -12.23 -13.21 7.53
CA GLY A 85 -11.92 -14.22 6.53
C GLY A 85 -10.47 -14.68 6.59
N PHE A 86 -10.00 -15.33 5.53
CA PHE A 86 -8.60 -15.72 5.33
C PHE A 86 -7.78 -14.51 4.83
N HIS A 87 -6.55 -14.37 5.34
CA HIS A 87 -5.60 -13.37 4.86
C HIS A 87 -4.55 -14.03 3.96
N TYR A 88 -4.50 -13.60 2.71
CA TYR A 88 -3.49 -14.02 1.74
C TYR A 88 -2.55 -12.86 1.43
N GLY A 89 -1.25 -13.06 1.67
CA GLY A 89 -0.23 -12.03 1.60
C GLY A 89 0.64 -12.10 0.35
N ASN A 90 1.05 -10.92 -0.11
CA ASN A 90 2.14 -10.75 -1.06
C ASN A 90 3.43 -10.46 -0.27
N MET A 91 4.30 -11.45 -0.17
CA MET A 91 5.52 -11.32 0.65
C MET A 91 6.46 -10.22 0.15
N GLY A 92 6.45 -9.89 -1.14
CA GLY A 92 7.23 -8.79 -1.69
C GLY A 92 6.80 -7.42 -1.14
N TYR A 93 5.50 -7.21 -0.98
CA TYR A 93 4.95 -5.97 -0.40
C TYR A 93 5.07 -5.94 1.13
N ILE A 94 4.84 -7.08 1.81
CA ILE A 94 4.97 -7.17 3.27
C ILE A 94 6.39 -6.83 3.73
N THR A 95 7.40 -7.23 2.97
CA THR A 95 8.82 -7.08 3.35
C THR A 95 9.45 -5.77 2.90
N ASP A 96 8.78 -4.95 2.11
CA ASP A 96 9.30 -3.63 1.72
C ASP A 96 9.00 -2.54 2.77
N GLY A 97 8.04 -2.79 3.68
CA GLY A 97 7.69 -1.89 4.78
C GLY A 97 6.97 -0.61 4.36
N VAL A 98 6.39 -0.56 3.16
CA VAL A 98 5.78 0.65 2.60
C VAL A 98 4.34 0.40 2.18
N ALA A 99 3.37 0.92 2.93
CA ALA A 99 1.96 0.87 2.55
C ALA A 99 1.63 1.82 1.38
N ARG A 100 0.99 1.31 0.34
CA ARG A 100 0.54 2.07 -0.85
C ARG A 100 -0.91 1.76 -1.15
N ALA A 101 -1.72 2.79 -1.39
CA ALA A 101 -3.17 2.64 -1.57
C ALA A 101 -3.59 1.66 -2.68
N ASP A 102 -2.78 1.51 -3.72
CA ASP A 102 -3.01 0.63 -4.86
C ASP A 102 -2.25 -0.72 -4.80
N GLN A 103 -1.49 -0.96 -3.72
CA GLN A 103 -0.67 -2.17 -3.55
C GLN A 103 -0.85 -2.76 -2.14
N PRO A 104 -2.04 -3.29 -1.80
CA PRO A 104 -2.29 -3.85 -0.48
C PRO A 104 -1.40 -5.07 -0.23
N GLU A 105 -0.89 -5.22 0.98
CA GLU A 105 -0.08 -6.35 1.41
C GLU A 105 -0.91 -7.62 1.47
N LEU A 106 -2.19 -7.52 1.87
CA LEU A 106 -3.08 -8.66 2.07
C LEU A 106 -4.38 -8.50 1.28
N LEU A 107 -4.88 -9.64 0.76
CA LEU A 107 -6.23 -9.80 0.26
C LEU A 107 -7.01 -10.69 1.22
N LEU A 108 -8.24 -10.29 1.56
CA LEU A 108 -9.09 -10.98 2.52
C LEU A 108 -10.21 -11.72 1.79
N TYR A 109 -10.35 -13.02 2.11
CA TYR A 109 -11.30 -13.91 1.45
C TYR A 109 -12.24 -14.61 2.43
N GLU A 110 -13.54 -14.52 2.15
CA GLU A 110 -14.58 -15.29 2.83
C GLU A 110 -14.74 -16.64 2.16
N PRO A 111 -14.70 -17.78 2.90
CA PRO A 111 -14.93 -19.11 2.34
C PRO A 111 -16.40 -19.28 1.92
N GLN A 112 -16.65 -19.90 0.77
CA GLN A 112 -17.97 -20.11 0.22
C GLN A 112 -18.41 -21.57 0.32
N LYS A 113 -19.72 -21.83 0.36
CA LYS A 113 -20.32 -23.19 0.43
C LYS A 113 -19.87 -24.15 -0.66
N ASN A 114 -19.53 -23.62 -1.83
CA ASN A 114 -19.04 -24.41 -2.98
C ASN A 114 -17.52 -24.66 -2.92
N GLY A 115 -16.85 -24.35 -1.82
CA GLY A 115 -15.40 -24.43 -1.68
C GLY A 115 -14.63 -23.28 -2.33
N GLY A 116 -15.32 -22.30 -2.93
CA GLY A 116 -14.71 -21.11 -3.49
C GLY A 116 -14.32 -20.09 -2.43
N MET A 117 -13.66 -19.03 -2.89
CA MET A 117 -13.19 -17.89 -2.08
C MET A 117 -13.77 -16.59 -2.64
N LYS A 118 -14.43 -15.79 -1.81
CA LYS A 118 -14.98 -14.49 -2.18
C LYS A 118 -14.08 -13.39 -1.63
N LEU A 119 -13.51 -12.56 -2.50
CA LEU A 119 -12.78 -11.37 -2.09
C LEU A 119 -13.73 -10.40 -1.37
N VAL A 120 -13.41 -10.01 -0.14
CA VAL A 120 -14.26 -9.15 0.69
C VAL A 120 -13.61 -7.83 1.05
N ALA A 121 -12.29 -7.84 1.29
CA ALA A 121 -11.53 -6.68 1.70
C ALA A 121 -10.07 -6.79 1.28
N VAL A 122 -9.32 -5.74 1.56
CA VAL A 122 -7.86 -5.76 1.61
C VAL A 122 -7.40 -5.29 2.97
N GLU A 123 -6.15 -5.60 3.33
CA GLU A 123 -5.50 -5.06 4.51
C GLU A 123 -4.09 -4.61 4.18
N TYR A 124 -3.72 -3.49 4.75
CA TYR A 124 -2.38 -2.93 4.70
C TYR A 124 -1.69 -3.25 6.01
N ILE A 125 -0.48 -3.81 5.93
CA ILE A 125 0.29 -4.15 7.13
C ILE A 125 1.74 -3.70 7.02
N ILE A 126 2.32 -3.27 8.15
CA ILE A 126 3.74 -3.01 8.28
C ILE A 126 4.25 -3.70 9.54
N PRO A 127 5.13 -4.72 9.44
CA PRO A 127 5.73 -5.38 10.59
C PRO A 127 6.49 -4.41 11.49
N TYR A 128 6.43 -4.60 12.81
CA TYR A 128 7.19 -3.78 13.79
C TYR A 128 8.70 -3.83 13.57
N ALA A 129 9.19 -4.90 12.94
CA ALA A 129 10.60 -5.01 12.55
C ALA A 129 11.01 -3.97 11.49
N LEU A 130 10.06 -3.48 10.68
CA LEU A 130 10.29 -2.48 9.62
C LEU A 130 9.84 -1.08 10.04
N HIS A 131 8.83 -0.99 10.91
CA HIS A 131 8.35 0.26 11.48
C HIS A 131 8.06 0.05 12.97
N PRO A 132 8.98 0.43 13.87
CA PRO A 132 8.91 0.08 15.28
C PRO A 132 7.58 0.49 15.94
N ARG A 133 7.07 -0.36 16.84
CA ARG A 133 5.84 -0.11 17.61
C ARG A 133 5.82 1.23 18.35
N SER A 134 6.99 1.71 18.78
CA SER A 134 7.16 2.98 19.49
C SER A 134 7.18 4.22 18.57
N ALA A 135 7.24 4.01 17.27
CA ALA A 135 7.19 5.11 16.29
C ALA A 135 5.76 5.67 16.14
N ALA A 136 5.65 6.84 15.49
CA ALA A 136 4.35 7.35 15.09
C ALA A 136 3.67 6.36 14.13
N PRO A 137 2.33 6.14 14.24
CA PRO A 137 1.64 5.20 13.37
C PRO A 137 1.78 5.60 11.89
N PRO A 138 1.98 4.63 10.99
CA PRO A 138 1.88 4.87 9.56
C PRO A 138 0.50 5.44 9.21
N MET A 139 0.40 6.17 8.10
CA MET A 139 -0.84 6.82 7.67
C MET A 139 -1.20 6.38 6.25
N LEU A 140 -2.48 6.04 6.02
CA LEU A 140 -3.04 5.81 4.69
C LEU A 140 -4.52 6.22 4.68
N PHE A 141 -5.04 6.69 3.56
CA PHE A 141 -6.42 7.21 3.46
C PHE A 141 -6.74 8.32 4.47
N GLY A 142 -5.72 9.03 4.97
CA GLY A 142 -5.90 10.02 6.04
C GLY A 142 -6.12 9.43 7.44
N LEU A 143 -5.95 8.11 7.60
CA LEU A 143 -6.16 7.38 8.85
C LEU A 143 -4.85 6.78 9.37
N PRO A 144 -4.63 6.78 10.69
CA PRO A 144 -3.51 6.06 11.28
C PRO A 144 -3.76 4.55 11.26
N PHE A 145 -2.70 3.79 11.05
CA PHE A 145 -2.72 2.34 11.26
C PHE A 145 -2.90 2.03 12.74
N LYS A 146 -3.51 0.89 13.03
CA LYS A 146 -3.69 0.36 14.39
C LYS A 146 -2.55 -0.58 14.75
N GLN A 147 -2.20 -0.63 16.01
CA GLN A 147 -1.30 -1.64 16.55
C GLN A 147 -2.01 -2.99 16.65
N VAL A 148 -1.45 -4.02 16.07
CA VAL A 148 -1.93 -5.41 16.15
C VAL A 148 -0.85 -6.24 16.83
N ASP A 149 -0.79 -6.12 18.17
CA ASP A 149 0.29 -6.68 18.99
C ASP A 149 0.38 -8.21 18.91
N ALA A 150 -0.74 -8.89 18.71
CA ALA A 150 -0.77 -10.35 18.53
C ALA A 150 0.04 -10.84 17.33
N PHE A 151 0.24 -9.98 16.33
CA PHE A 151 0.99 -10.27 15.11
C PHE A 151 2.23 -9.39 14.93
N GLU A 152 2.55 -8.54 15.92
CA GLU A 152 3.70 -7.62 15.91
C GLU A 152 3.74 -6.72 14.67
N LEU A 153 2.60 -6.11 14.30
CA LEU A 153 2.47 -5.27 13.13
C LEU A 153 1.52 -4.08 13.32
N TRP A 154 1.60 -3.14 12.41
CA TRP A 154 0.62 -2.10 12.15
C TRP A 154 -0.35 -2.59 11.08
N GLY A 155 -1.67 -2.41 11.28
CA GLY A 155 -2.71 -2.86 10.36
C GLY A 155 -3.75 -1.80 10.05
N LEU A 156 -4.29 -1.83 8.84
CA LEU A 156 -5.43 -1.02 8.39
C LEU A 156 -6.25 -1.79 7.36
N HIS A 157 -7.50 -2.14 7.69
CA HIS A 157 -8.45 -2.78 6.78
C HIS A 157 -9.09 -1.77 5.83
N ALA A 158 -9.46 -2.24 4.63
CA ALA A 158 -10.32 -1.50 3.70
C ALA A 158 -11.37 -2.44 3.07
N TRP A 159 -12.62 -2.34 3.54
CA TRP A 159 -13.77 -3.13 3.07
C TRP A 159 -14.32 -2.57 1.76
N VAL A 160 -13.64 -2.88 0.66
CA VAL A 160 -13.99 -2.33 -0.66
C VAL A 160 -14.87 -3.23 -1.49
N TRP A 161 -15.01 -4.53 -1.12
CA TRP A 161 -15.76 -5.53 -1.86
C TRP A 161 -17.00 -6.08 -1.12
N GLN A 162 -16.95 -6.10 0.22
CA GLN A 162 -18.10 -6.43 1.06
C GLN A 162 -18.48 -5.22 1.90
N GLY A 163 -19.72 -4.74 1.77
CA GLY A 163 -20.19 -3.64 2.61
C GLY A 163 -20.07 -3.97 4.09
N ASN A 164 -19.52 -3.04 4.87
CA ASN A 164 -19.34 -3.19 6.31
C ASN A 164 -20.17 -2.15 7.04
N PRO A 165 -21.22 -2.55 7.78
CA PRO A 165 -22.05 -1.60 8.56
C PRO A 165 -21.26 -0.94 9.70
N SER A 166 -20.16 -1.55 10.16
CA SER A 166 -19.26 -0.97 11.18
C SER A 166 -18.31 0.09 10.60
N GLY A 167 -18.27 0.25 9.27
CA GLY A 167 -17.44 1.24 8.56
C GLY A 167 -16.41 0.63 7.61
N THR A 168 -16.03 1.40 6.60
CA THR A 168 -15.10 0.97 5.54
C THR A 168 -13.73 0.52 6.09
N PHE A 169 -13.30 1.08 7.22
CA PHE A 169 -11.98 0.82 7.82
C PHE A 169 -12.07 0.15 9.21
N ALA A 170 -13.24 -0.42 9.55
CA ALA A 170 -13.39 -1.20 10.77
C ALA A 170 -12.65 -2.55 10.66
N ASP A 171 -12.22 -3.10 11.81
CA ASP A 171 -11.46 -4.36 11.81
C ASP A 171 -12.35 -5.54 11.43
N TRP A 172 -13.53 -5.64 12.02
CA TRP A 172 -14.48 -6.74 11.83
C TRP A 172 -15.66 -6.33 10.97
N ASN A 173 -16.19 -7.30 10.22
CA ASN A 173 -17.39 -7.10 9.41
C ASN A 173 -18.46 -8.14 9.78
N PRO A 174 -19.61 -7.72 10.35
CA PRO A 174 -20.68 -8.65 10.69
C PRO A 174 -21.33 -9.35 9.49
N ASN A 175 -21.06 -8.89 8.26
CA ASN A 175 -21.52 -9.52 7.02
C ASN A 175 -20.53 -10.56 6.45
N VAL A 176 -19.45 -10.87 7.18
CA VAL A 176 -18.43 -11.88 6.81
C VAL A 176 -18.37 -12.93 7.91
N ASN A 177 -18.27 -14.21 7.52
CA ASN A 177 -18.21 -15.32 8.45
C ASN A 177 -17.25 -16.43 7.97
N CYS A 178 -16.95 -17.37 8.87
CA CYS A 178 -16.11 -18.53 8.62
C CYS A 178 -16.90 -19.85 8.58
N ASP A 179 -18.22 -19.82 8.38
CA ASP A 179 -19.11 -20.99 8.51
C ASP A 179 -18.79 -22.11 7.49
N ASN A 180 -18.15 -21.76 6.38
CA ASN A 180 -17.87 -22.69 5.29
C ASN A 180 -16.44 -23.24 5.31
N THR A 181 -15.79 -23.25 6.46
CA THR A 181 -14.46 -23.86 6.68
C THR A 181 -14.32 -24.39 8.09
N THR A 182 -13.44 -25.38 8.27
CA THR A 182 -12.98 -25.85 9.60
C THR A 182 -11.65 -25.22 10.02
N ASP A 183 -11.03 -24.46 9.14
CA ASP A 183 -9.75 -23.77 9.35
C ASP A 183 -10.03 -22.37 9.91
N ILE A 184 -10.31 -22.30 11.20
CA ILE A 184 -10.81 -21.11 11.91
C ILE A 184 -9.79 -20.65 12.95
N MET A 185 -9.61 -19.32 13.05
CA MET A 185 -8.87 -18.62 14.10
C MET A 185 -9.84 -17.68 14.83
N PRO A 186 -10.38 -18.08 16.00
CA PRO A 186 -11.17 -17.19 16.84
C PRO A 186 -10.28 -16.15 17.53
N MET A 187 -10.78 -14.91 17.65
CA MET A 187 -10.08 -13.79 18.30
C MET A 187 -10.87 -13.29 19.52
#